data_28f50f2e417a332ad2cf19073fef87a6
#
_entry.id   28f50f2e417a332ad2cf19073fef87a6
#
_cell.length_a   1.000
_cell.length_b   1.000
_cell.length_c   1.000
_cell.angle_alpha   90.00
_cell.angle_beta   90.00
_cell.angle_gamma   90.00
#
_symmetry.space_group_name_H-M   'P 1'
#
loop_
_entity.id
_entity.type
_entity.pdbx_description
1 polymer ?
#
loop_
_entity_poly.entity_id
_entity_poly.type
_entity_poly.pdbx_seq_one_letter_code
_entity_poly.pdbx_strand_id
1 'polypeptide(L)'
;MTPSAHLRPLLVTTAIVATLLGLAATWYYAIHDLTLSHYDAKAHLVVARRIFDSLTPGWRQIGAVWLPLPHVLNALPVQVDAWYQHGTSGIVISLVSFVTAAVALVWYVYRVTGALPAAVVTAAVFLLQPDLLYLQATPMTEPLLLGLTVLGVALLARWTADGGTSRAWVPGLVLALACLTRYEAWPITAAALAVALVGIVEVVGVRSGGADAWGQVSLGARQVPGQTPGWDTALLRVTRVGLWPLGAFLGFLVLSKVTVGAWLVTGGFYVAENPADGRPLLALTQVGWGLGRIAGWPATWLAAAGVMAVLWTSLRDRRRLDWWFALALIGCAALPFYAFVSGHPFRIRYMVPLVAAAAALVGLLVASMPRRAQWAGALVVLGLLGVERRPLGLTSPMVEEAQWDRGNQAERREVTACLTREWRGEPILISMGSLAHYMQELSHDGFVLRHFVHEGIGQLWYECIDDPSRHVGWLLVEERSEGGDLFSERLAADPTYLDGFERRCEGGGVALYERVR
;
A
#
# COMPACT_ATOMS: atom_id res chain seq x y z
N MET A 1 -16.53 -7.05 -35.19
CA MET A 1 -16.98 -6.23 -34.04
C MET A 1 -15.80 -5.41 -33.59
N THR A 2 -15.92 -4.10 -33.52
CA THR A 2 -14.84 -3.20 -33.11
C THR A 2 -14.44 -3.50 -31.66
N PRO A 3 -13.15 -3.51 -31.31
CA PRO A 3 -12.67 -3.77 -29.93
C PRO A 3 -13.32 -2.86 -28.86
N SER A 4 -13.84 -1.71 -29.26
CA SER A 4 -14.53 -0.75 -28.39
C SER A 4 -15.89 -1.21 -27.86
N ALA A 5 -16.59 -2.12 -28.57
CA ALA A 5 -17.94 -2.55 -28.19
C ALA A 5 -17.96 -3.41 -26.90
N HIS A 6 -16.92 -4.17 -26.64
CA HIS A 6 -16.83 -5.05 -25.47
C HIS A 6 -16.12 -4.40 -24.25
N LEU A 7 -15.36 -3.34 -24.47
CA LEU A 7 -14.56 -2.73 -23.38
C LEU A 7 -15.45 -2.14 -22.28
N ARG A 8 -16.42 -1.31 -22.63
CA ARG A 8 -17.29 -0.66 -21.63
C ARG A 8 -18.09 -1.66 -20.78
N PRO A 9 -18.78 -2.66 -21.35
CA PRO A 9 -19.43 -3.70 -20.55
C PRO A 9 -18.44 -4.45 -19.65
N LEU A 10 -17.26 -4.83 -20.15
CA LEU A 10 -16.23 -5.52 -19.38
C LEU A 10 -15.82 -4.72 -18.13
N LEU A 11 -15.54 -3.42 -18.28
CA LEU A 11 -15.12 -2.58 -17.17
C LEU A 11 -16.26 -2.38 -16.15
N VAL A 12 -17.48 -2.16 -16.61
CA VAL A 12 -18.67 -2.04 -15.74
C VAL A 12 -18.90 -3.34 -14.97
N THR A 13 -18.85 -4.49 -15.63
CA THR A 13 -18.99 -5.80 -14.98
C THR A 13 -17.86 -6.02 -13.95
N THR A 14 -16.61 -5.69 -14.30
CA THR A 14 -15.49 -5.77 -13.36
C THR A 14 -15.71 -4.90 -12.13
N ALA A 15 -16.18 -3.65 -12.31
CA ALA A 15 -16.46 -2.75 -11.20
C ALA A 15 -17.58 -3.29 -10.30
N ILE A 16 -18.67 -3.80 -10.87
CA ILE A 16 -19.79 -4.39 -10.11
C ILE A 16 -19.31 -5.61 -9.34
N VAL A 17 -18.62 -6.55 -9.99
CA VAL A 17 -18.12 -7.78 -9.34
C VAL A 17 -17.13 -7.44 -8.23
N ALA A 18 -16.17 -6.52 -8.48
CA ALA A 18 -15.22 -6.08 -7.47
C ALA A 18 -15.91 -5.45 -6.26
N THR A 19 -16.93 -4.62 -6.49
CA THR A 19 -17.70 -3.99 -5.41
C THR A 19 -18.46 -5.03 -4.59
N LEU A 20 -19.17 -5.96 -5.25
CA LEU A 20 -19.94 -7.00 -4.56
C LEU A 20 -19.04 -7.95 -3.76
N LEU A 21 -17.92 -8.40 -4.34
CA LEU A 21 -16.94 -9.23 -3.63
C LEU A 21 -16.30 -8.46 -2.46
N GLY A 22 -15.96 -7.19 -2.67
CA GLY A 22 -15.39 -6.35 -1.62
C GLY A 22 -16.36 -6.13 -0.47
N LEU A 23 -17.63 -5.84 -0.72
CA LEU A 23 -18.67 -5.70 0.31
C LEU A 23 -18.91 -7.04 1.04
N ALA A 24 -18.96 -8.15 0.31
CA ALA A 24 -19.10 -9.49 0.91
C ALA A 24 -17.92 -9.83 1.81
N ALA A 25 -16.68 -9.52 1.37
CA ALA A 25 -15.48 -9.72 2.18
C ALA A 25 -15.49 -8.80 3.42
N THR A 26 -15.86 -7.54 3.27
CA THR A 26 -15.96 -6.61 4.41
C THR A 26 -16.96 -7.12 5.45
N TRP A 27 -18.14 -7.55 5.01
CA TRP A 27 -19.13 -8.16 5.90
C TRP A 27 -18.59 -9.43 6.56
N TYR A 28 -17.95 -10.33 5.78
CA TYR A 28 -17.38 -11.57 6.30
C TYR A 28 -16.32 -11.29 7.38
N TYR A 29 -15.37 -10.42 7.14
CA TYR A 29 -14.33 -10.10 8.11
C TYR A 29 -14.86 -9.28 9.30
N ALA A 30 -15.91 -8.47 9.11
CA ALA A 30 -16.56 -7.74 10.20
C ALA A 30 -17.22 -8.67 11.21
N ILE A 31 -17.95 -9.71 10.77
CA ILE A 31 -18.59 -10.67 11.69
C ILE A 31 -17.57 -11.58 12.42
N HIS A 32 -16.30 -11.58 11.98
CA HIS A 32 -15.20 -12.29 12.65
C HIS A 32 -14.30 -11.35 13.47
N ASP A 33 -14.68 -10.09 13.64
CA ASP A 33 -13.90 -9.04 14.33
C ASP A 33 -12.48 -8.85 13.78
N LEU A 34 -12.31 -8.97 12.45
CA LEU A 34 -11.01 -8.93 11.78
C LEU A 34 -10.72 -7.62 11.05
N THR A 35 -11.71 -6.74 10.86
CA THR A 35 -11.52 -5.47 10.12
C THR A 35 -10.54 -4.53 10.79
N LEU A 36 -10.42 -4.58 12.10
CA LEU A 36 -9.50 -3.78 12.92
C LEU A 36 -8.53 -4.64 13.74
N SER A 37 -8.35 -5.93 13.42
CA SER A 37 -7.44 -6.78 14.19
C SER A 37 -5.96 -6.44 13.94
N HIS A 38 -5.60 -5.95 12.73
CA HIS A 38 -4.24 -5.52 12.45
C HIS A 38 -3.93 -4.21 13.18
N TYR A 39 -2.82 -4.17 13.95
CA TYR A 39 -2.43 -2.99 14.73
C TYR A 39 -2.23 -1.73 13.87
N ASP A 40 -1.62 -1.83 12.68
CA ASP A 40 -1.44 -0.70 11.77
C ASP A 40 -2.77 -0.15 11.25
N ALA A 41 -3.81 -0.99 11.07
CA ALA A 41 -5.12 -0.52 10.64
C ALA A 41 -5.70 0.51 11.63
N LYS A 42 -5.57 0.23 12.94
CA LYS A 42 -5.95 1.16 14.00
C LYS A 42 -5.02 2.37 14.06
N ALA A 43 -3.70 2.15 13.93
CA ALA A 43 -2.72 3.22 13.95
C ALA A 43 -2.90 4.22 12.80
N HIS A 44 -3.26 3.78 11.60
CA HIS A 44 -3.60 4.67 10.47
C HIS A 44 -4.82 5.55 10.77
N LEU A 45 -5.83 5.02 11.48
CA LEU A 45 -6.99 5.82 11.93
C LEU A 45 -6.57 6.88 12.95
N VAL A 46 -5.71 6.52 13.92
CA VAL A 46 -5.18 7.45 14.93
C VAL A 46 -4.40 8.58 14.25
N VAL A 47 -3.49 8.27 13.32
CA VAL A 47 -2.70 9.29 12.62
C VAL A 47 -3.59 10.25 11.80
N ALA A 48 -4.65 9.75 11.18
CA ALA A 48 -5.58 10.60 10.45
C ALA A 48 -6.43 11.46 11.41
N ARG A 49 -6.92 10.89 12.52
CA ARG A 49 -7.78 11.57 13.48
C ARG A 49 -7.04 12.68 14.23
N ARG A 50 -5.80 12.45 14.65
CA ARG A 50 -5.01 13.40 15.45
C ARG A 50 -4.68 14.70 14.72
N ILE A 51 -4.87 14.79 13.39
CA ILE A 51 -4.75 16.04 12.66
C ILE A 51 -5.66 17.12 13.26
N PHE A 52 -6.85 16.73 13.76
CA PHE A 52 -7.81 17.62 14.40
C PHE A 52 -8.02 17.33 15.88
N ASP A 53 -8.01 16.07 16.30
CA ASP A 53 -8.17 15.63 17.68
C ASP A 53 -6.79 15.37 18.31
N SER A 54 -6.17 16.42 18.82
CA SER A 54 -4.84 16.38 19.46
C SER A 54 -4.67 17.59 20.38
N LEU A 55 -3.73 17.55 21.31
CA LEU A 55 -3.31 18.71 22.10
C LEU A 55 -2.70 19.80 21.23
N THR A 56 -2.06 19.44 20.11
CA THR A 56 -1.47 20.36 19.13
C THR A 56 -1.98 20.03 17.70
N PRO A 57 -3.25 20.35 17.37
CA PRO A 57 -3.83 20.02 16.07
C PRO A 57 -3.05 20.64 14.91
N GLY A 58 -3.02 19.96 13.76
CA GLY A 58 -2.40 20.45 12.53
C GLY A 58 -1.70 19.37 11.72
N TRP A 59 -1.17 19.78 10.56
CA TRP A 59 -0.55 18.86 9.60
C TRP A 59 0.70 18.14 10.11
N ARG A 60 1.39 18.73 11.09
CA ARG A 60 2.55 18.09 11.75
C ARG A 60 2.18 16.78 12.42
N GLN A 61 0.91 16.61 12.79
CA GLN A 61 0.40 15.38 13.39
C GLN A 61 0.45 14.17 12.46
N ILE A 62 0.56 14.34 11.15
CA ILE A 62 0.76 13.20 10.22
C ILE A 62 2.10 12.52 10.51
N GLY A 63 3.13 13.29 10.92
CA GLY A 63 4.48 12.76 11.10
C GLY A 63 5.18 12.50 9.76
N ALA A 64 6.21 11.64 9.76
CA ALA A 64 7.00 11.32 8.57
C ALA A 64 7.37 9.81 8.48
N VAL A 65 6.86 8.97 9.37
CA VAL A 65 7.04 7.51 9.27
C VAL A 65 6.23 6.96 8.10
N TRP A 66 4.99 7.43 7.95
CA TRP A 66 4.10 7.08 6.86
C TRP A 66 3.88 8.25 5.92
N LEU A 67 3.68 7.95 4.65
CA LEU A 67 3.40 8.94 3.63
C LEU A 67 2.00 9.57 3.84
N PRO A 68 1.80 10.85 3.48
CA PRO A 68 0.68 11.65 4.01
C PRO A 68 -0.69 11.34 3.37
N LEU A 69 -0.75 10.86 2.11
CA LEU A 69 -2.00 10.82 1.35
C LEU A 69 -3.12 9.99 2.01
N PRO A 70 -2.87 8.77 2.55
CA PRO A 70 -3.93 7.99 3.19
C PRO A 70 -4.57 8.73 4.37
N HIS A 71 -3.74 9.41 5.17
CA HIS A 71 -4.18 10.15 6.34
C HIS A 71 -4.92 11.43 5.98
N VAL A 72 -4.47 12.14 4.92
CA VAL A 72 -5.16 13.33 4.39
C VAL A 72 -6.55 12.98 3.86
N LEU A 73 -6.67 11.89 3.09
CA LEU A 73 -7.97 11.44 2.57
C LEU A 73 -8.93 11.04 3.69
N ASN A 74 -8.40 10.49 4.77
CA ASN A 74 -9.19 10.03 5.92
C ASN A 74 -9.39 11.11 7.00
N ALA A 75 -8.69 12.25 6.93
CA ALA A 75 -8.64 13.25 7.99
C ALA A 75 -10.01 13.79 8.43
N LEU A 76 -10.92 14.03 7.49
CA LEU A 76 -12.29 14.49 7.80
C LEU A 76 -13.23 13.33 8.14
N PRO A 77 -13.33 12.25 7.34
CA PRO A 77 -14.28 11.16 7.63
C PRO A 77 -14.02 10.50 8.99
N VAL A 78 -12.76 10.37 9.40
CA VAL A 78 -12.37 9.73 10.66
C VAL A 78 -12.77 10.52 11.92
N GLN A 79 -13.20 11.78 11.78
CA GLN A 79 -13.70 12.59 12.91
C GLN A 79 -15.09 12.14 13.39
N VAL A 80 -15.83 11.36 12.59
CA VAL A 80 -17.07 10.74 13.03
C VAL A 80 -16.75 9.55 13.94
N ASP A 81 -17.09 9.63 15.22
CA ASP A 81 -16.67 8.65 16.23
C ASP A 81 -17.03 7.20 15.85
N ALA A 82 -18.25 6.94 15.39
CA ALA A 82 -18.63 5.61 14.93
C ALA A 82 -17.78 5.10 13.75
N TRP A 83 -17.37 5.99 12.84
CA TRP A 83 -16.50 5.62 11.70
C TRP A 83 -15.05 5.39 12.14
N TYR A 84 -14.60 6.13 13.14
CA TYR A 84 -13.29 5.93 13.75
C TYR A 84 -13.24 4.60 14.52
N GLN A 85 -14.23 4.36 15.39
CA GLN A 85 -14.30 3.16 16.23
C GLN A 85 -14.42 1.87 15.42
N HIS A 86 -15.17 1.88 14.31
CA HIS A 86 -15.37 0.71 13.46
C HIS A 86 -14.47 0.69 12.20
N GLY A 87 -13.62 1.70 12.00
CA GLY A 87 -12.71 1.78 10.84
C GLY A 87 -13.39 2.08 9.51
N THR A 88 -14.70 2.38 9.50
CA THR A 88 -15.51 2.54 8.30
C THR A 88 -14.94 3.56 7.33
N SER A 89 -14.40 4.67 7.83
CA SER A 89 -13.80 5.73 7.00
C SER A 89 -12.64 5.22 6.14
N GLY A 90 -11.74 4.43 6.73
CA GLY A 90 -10.61 3.83 6.01
C GLY A 90 -11.04 2.68 5.10
N ILE A 91 -11.99 1.84 5.53
CA ILE A 91 -12.53 0.72 4.73
C ILE A 91 -13.16 1.22 3.43
N VAL A 92 -13.90 2.34 3.44
CA VAL A 92 -14.47 2.93 2.22
C VAL A 92 -13.37 3.34 1.24
N ILE A 93 -12.29 3.97 1.72
CA ILE A 93 -11.13 4.32 0.88
C ILE A 93 -10.50 3.06 0.29
N SER A 94 -10.32 2.02 1.10
CA SER A 94 -9.75 0.74 0.68
C SER A 94 -10.60 0.03 -0.39
N LEU A 95 -11.92 -0.02 -0.21
CA LEU A 95 -12.85 -0.63 -1.17
C LEU A 95 -12.85 0.10 -2.52
N VAL A 96 -12.95 1.43 -2.51
CA VAL A 96 -12.91 2.24 -3.75
C VAL A 96 -11.59 2.03 -4.48
N SER A 97 -10.49 1.94 -3.74
CA SER A 97 -9.16 1.73 -4.28
C SER A 97 -8.98 0.33 -4.87
N PHE A 98 -9.51 -0.71 -4.21
CA PHE A 98 -9.53 -2.08 -4.71
C PHE A 98 -10.31 -2.21 -6.02
N VAL A 99 -11.49 -1.60 -6.11
CA VAL A 99 -12.29 -1.54 -7.34
C VAL A 99 -11.52 -0.81 -8.45
N THR A 100 -10.88 0.31 -8.11
CA THR A 100 -10.06 1.09 -9.06
C THR A 100 -8.90 0.25 -9.61
N ALA A 101 -8.18 -0.48 -8.74
CA ALA A 101 -7.08 -1.37 -9.15
C ALA A 101 -7.57 -2.47 -10.10
N ALA A 102 -8.66 -3.15 -9.75
CA ALA A 102 -9.24 -4.21 -10.57
C ALA A 102 -9.64 -3.72 -11.98
N VAL A 103 -10.36 -2.59 -12.03
CA VAL A 103 -10.80 -2.00 -13.31
C VAL A 103 -9.61 -1.53 -14.14
N ALA A 104 -8.61 -0.90 -13.51
CA ALA A 104 -7.41 -0.43 -14.20
C ALA A 104 -6.55 -1.57 -14.76
N LEU A 105 -6.39 -2.69 -14.01
CA LEU A 105 -5.70 -3.89 -14.47
C LEU A 105 -6.38 -4.52 -15.68
N VAL A 106 -7.70 -4.73 -15.59
CA VAL A 106 -8.50 -5.30 -16.68
C VAL A 106 -8.46 -4.39 -17.90
N TRP A 107 -8.60 -3.08 -17.69
CA TRP A 107 -8.50 -2.09 -18.76
C TRP A 107 -7.14 -2.14 -19.44
N TYR A 108 -6.05 -2.16 -18.68
CA TYR A 108 -4.68 -2.23 -19.20
C TYR A 108 -4.49 -3.49 -20.03
N VAL A 109 -4.73 -4.68 -19.46
CA VAL A 109 -4.48 -5.96 -20.14
C VAL A 109 -5.37 -6.10 -21.38
N TYR A 110 -6.67 -5.76 -21.31
CA TYR A 110 -7.54 -5.81 -22.49
C TYR A 110 -7.12 -4.84 -23.58
N ARG A 111 -6.70 -3.63 -23.21
CA ARG A 111 -6.24 -2.61 -24.18
C ARG A 111 -4.98 -3.06 -24.93
N VAL A 112 -3.99 -3.62 -24.24
CA VAL A 112 -2.71 -4.00 -24.87
C VAL A 112 -2.76 -5.33 -25.61
N THR A 113 -3.78 -6.18 -25.33
CA THR A 113 -3.88 -7.53 -25.94
C THR A 113 -5.06 -7.67 -26.88
N GLY A 114 -6.16 -6.98 -26.65
CA GLY A 114 -7.46 -7.22 -27.30
C GLY A 114 -8.09 -8.57 -26.95
N ALA A 115 -7.55 -9.28 -25.95
CA ALA A 115 -7.92 -10.64 -25.59
C ALA A 115 -8.84 -10.66 -24.35
N LEU A 116 -10.13 -10.97 -24.56
CA LEU A 116 -11.09 -11.10 -23.45
C LEU A 116 -10.69 -12.20 -22.45
N PRO A 117 -10.21 -13.41 -22.85
CA PRO A 117 -9.76 -14.44 -21.90
C PRO A 117 -8.64 -13.96 -21.00
N ALA A 118 -7.68 -13.17 -21.52
CA ALA A 118 -6.59 -12.59 -20.74
C ALA A 118 -7.11 -11.62 -19.68
N ALA A 119 -8.04 -10.75 -20.06
CA ALA A 119 -8.65 -9.78 -19.15
C ALA A 119 -9.46 -10.47 -18.03
N VAL A 120 -10.21 -11.54 -18.37
CA VAL A 120 -10.97 -12.33 -17.40
C VAL A 120 -10.05 -13.02 -16.40
N VAL A 121 -8.96 -13.62 -16.87
CA VAL A 121 -7.96 -14.25 -15.99
C VAL A 121 -7.30 -13.21 -15.08
N THR A 122 -6.92 -12.05 -15.63
CA THR A 122 -6.37 -10.95 -14.82
C THR A 122 -7.32 -10.54 -13.71
N ALA A 123 -8.62 -10.36 -14.04
CA ALA A 123 -9.64 -10.05 -13.06
C ALA A 123 -9.74 -11.13 -11.97
N ALA A 124 -9.79 -12.40 -12.35
CA ALA A 124 -9.94 -13.52 -11.43
C ALA A 124 -8.72 -13.66 -10.50
N VAL A 125 -7.49 -13.55 -11.04
CA VAL A 125 -6.24 -13.61 -10.24
C VAL A 125 -6.23 -12.51 -9.19
N PHE A 126 -6.68 -11.31 -9.52
CA PHE A 126 -6.69 -10.17 -8.61
C PHE A 126 -7.87 -10.21 -7.62
N LEU A 127 -9.10 -10.40 -8.13
CA LEU A 127 -10.33 -10.29 -7.33
C LEU A 127 -10.53 -11.45 -6.36
N LEU A 128 -10.02 -12.64 -6.67
CA LEU A 128 -10.15 -13.84 -5.82
C LEU A 128 -8.93 -14.06 -4.92
N GLN A 129 -8.05 -13.07 -4.80
CA GLN A 129 -6.88 -13.16 -3.94
C GLN A 129 -7.29 -12.86 -2.49
N PRO A 130 -7.12 -13.81 -1.54
CA PRO A 130 -7.68 -13.69 -0.19
C PRO A 130 -7.08 -12.54 0.61
N ASP A 131 -5.77 -12.28 0.50
CA ASP A 131 -5.12 -11.19 1.23
C ASP A 131 -5.57 -9.80 0.72
N LEU A 132 -5.85 -9.66 -0.59
CA LEU A 132 -6.42 -8.41 -1.11
C LEU A 132 -7.87 -8.21 -0.67
N LEU A 133 -8.67 -9.29 -0.62
CA LEU A 133 -10.04 -9.24 -0.09
C LEU A 133 -10.06 -8.92 1.40
N TYR A 134 -9.05 -9.35 2.15
CA TYR A 134 -8.89 -8.96 3.54
C TYR A 134 -8.47 -7.49 3.66
N LEU A 135 -7.38 -7.10 3.02
CA LEU A 135 -6.83 -5.74 3.14
C LEU A 135 -7.83 -4.66 2.72
N GLN A 136 -8.62 -4.90 1.66
CA GLN A 136 -9.65 -3.93 1.26
C GLN A 136 -10.82 -3.83 2.26
N ALA A 137 -10.98 -4.81 3.15
CA ALA A 137 -11.94 -4.79 4.25
C ALA A 137 -11.40 -4.11 5.53
N THR A 138 -10.24 -3.47 5.44
CA THR A 138 -9.54 -2.85 6.56
C THR A 138 -9.12 -1.41 6.24
N PRO A 139 -8.80 -0.56 7.23
CA PRO A 139 -8.19 0.76 7.02
C PRO A 139 -6.71 0.72 6.60
N MET A 140 -6.23 -0.39 6.07
CA MET A 140 -4.85 -0.52 5.59
C MET A 140 -4.62 0.28 4.30
N THR A 141 -3.37 0.65 4.05
CA THR A 141 -3.01 1.57 2.95
C THR A 141 -2.61 0.88 1.65
N GLU A 142 -2.42 -0.43 1.67
CA GLU A 142 -2.07 -1.25 0.50
C GLU A 142 -3.12 -1.18 -0.62
N PRO A 143 -4.45 -1.20 -0.35
CA PRO A 143 -5.43 -1.04 -1.42
C PRO A 143 -5.31 0.30 -2.14
N LEU A 144 -5.06 1.40 -1.41
CA LEU A 144 -4.87 2.73 -2.01
C LEU A 144 -3.60 2.78 -2.87
N LEU A 145 -2.51 2.19 -2.41
CA LEU A 145 -1.30 2.02 -3.20
C LEU A 145 -1.59 1.29 -4.51
N LEU A 146 -2.27 0.15 -4.45
CA LEU A 146 -2.63 -0.65 -5.63
C LEU A 146 -3.52 0.13 -6.60
N GLY A 147 -4.56 0.79 -6.08
CA GLY A 147 -5.48 1.59 -6.88
C GLY A 147 -4.75 2.67 -7.68
N LEU A 148 -3.90 3.43 -7.03
CA LEU A 148 -3.19 4.55 -7.65
C LEU A 148 -2.02 4.09 -8.54
N THR A 149 -1.22 3.11 -8.12
CA THR A 149 -0.08 2.65 -8.93
C THR A 149 -0.54 1.96 -10.21
N VAL A 150 -1.51 1.06 -10.11
CA VAL A 150 -2.02 0.35 -11.29
C VAL A 150 -2.72 1.31 -12.25
N LEU A 151 -3.55 2.23 -11.74
CA LEU A 151 -4.18 3.26 -12.57
C LEU A 151 -3.13 4.16 -13.22
N GLY A 152 -2.13 4.62 -12.46
CA GLY A 152 -1.04 5.46 -12.97
C GLY A 152 -0.25 4.79 -14.08
N VAL A 153 0.13 3.51 -13.88
CA VAL A 153 0.84 2.70 -14.89
C VAL A 153 -0.01 2.47 -16.13
N ALA A 154 -1.31 2.15 -15.97
CA ALA A 154 -2.23 1.95 -17.09
C ALA A 154 -2.46 3.25 -17.91
N LEU A 155 -2.59 4.39 -17.23
CA LEU A 155 -2.68 5.71 -17.86
C LEU A 155 -1.38 6.09 -18.58
N LEU A 156 -0.22 5.79 -17.98
CA LEU A 156 1.08 6.05 -18.58
C LEU A 156 1.30 5.17 -19.82
N ALA A 157 0.92 3.88 -19.77
CA ALA A 157 0.95 2.99 -20.92
C ALA A 157 0.09 3.52 -22.08
N ARG A 158 -1.11 4.01 -21.78
CA ARG A 158 -1.97 4.66 -22.78
C ARG A 158 -1.31 5.91 -23.35
N TRP A 159 -0.77 6.77 -22.49
CA TRP A 159 -0.11 8.02 -22.89
C TRP A 159 1.12 7.75 -23.77
N THR A 160 1.90 6.71 -23.45
CA THR A 160 3.05 6.27 -24.26
C THR A 160 2.62 5.77 -25.64
N ALA A 161 1.53 4.99 -25.71
CA ALA A 161 0.98 4.50 -26.98
C ALA A 161 0.50 5.65 -27.90
N ASP A 162 0.08 6.78 -27.33
CA ASP A 162 -0.24 8.00 -28.06
C ASP A 162 1.01 8.80 -28.48
N GLY A 163 2.22 8.27 -28.22
CA GLY A 163 3.50 8.92 -28.47
C GLY A 163 3.81 10.07 -27.50
N GLY A 164 3.17 10.11 -26.37
CA GLY A 164 3.38 11.15 -25.35
C GLY A 164 2.83 12.54 -25.73
N THR A 165 1.83 12.60 -26.60
CA THR A 165 1.27 13.86 -27.11
C THR A 165 0.03 14.33 -26.33
N SER A 166 -0.64 13.45 -25.63
CA SER A 166 -1.80 13.79 -24.80
C SER A 166 -1.39 14.45 -23.46
N ARG A 167 -2.35 14.74 -22.60
CA ARG A 167 -2.14 15.47 -21.34
C ARG A 167 -1.22 14.71 -20.37
N ALA A 168 0.04 15.11 -20.26
CA ALA A 168 1.06 14.49 -19.40
C ALA A 168 0.73 14.57 -17.90
N TRP A 169 -0.02 15.60 -17.48
CA TRP A 169 -0.39 15.78 -16.08
C TRP A 169 -1.30 14.67 -15.55
N VAL A 170 -2.09 14.00 -16.41
CA VAL A 170 -3.04 12.97 -15.95
C VAL A 170 -2.30 11.75 -15.37
N PRO A 171 -1.42 11.03 -16.10
CA PRO A 171 -0.63 9.97 -15.50
C PRO A 171 0.34 10.50 -14.43
N GLY A 172 0.89 11.70 -14.63
CA GLY A 172 1.81 12.33 -13.67
C GLY A 172 1.19 12.56 -12.30
N LEU A 173 0.00 13.14 -12.25
CA LEU A 173 -0.72 13.38 -10.98
C LEU A 173 -1.08 12.09 -10.27
N VAL A 174 -1.58 11.07 -10.99
CA VAL A 174 -1.95 9.79 -10.37
C VAL A 174 -0.70 9.09 -9.80
N LEU A 175 0.42 9.11 -10.51
CA LEU A 175 1.69 8.60 -10.00
C LEU A 175 2.23 9.43 -8.82
N ALA A 176 2.05 10.75 -8.83
CA ALA A 176 2.40 11.61 -7.69
C ALA A 176 1.58 11.24 -6.44
N LEU A 177 0.27 11.05 -6.59
CA LEU A 177 -0.59 10.58 -5.49
C LEU A 177 -0.18 9.19 -5.00
N ALA A 178 0.18 8.26 -5.91
CA ALA A 178 0.71 6.96 -5.53
C ALA A 178 2.00 7.11 -4.69
N CYS A 179 2.92 7.99 -5.11
CA CYS A 179 4.17 8.27 -4.40
C CYS A 179 3.97 8.92 -3.01
N LEU A 180 2.80 9.49 -2.73
CA LEU A 180 2.41 10.01 -1.42
C LEU A 180 1.61 8.99 -0.57
N THR A 181 1.43 7.76 -1.07
CA THR A 181 0.69 6.71 -0.36
C THR A 181 1.61 5.77 0.41
N ARG A 182 2.58 5.18 -0.27
CA ARG A 182 3.55 4.22 0.29
C ARG A 182 4.84 4.25 -0.54
N TYR A 183 5.95 3.89 0.10
CA TYR A 183 7.28 3.90 -0.50
C TYR A 183 7.41 2.96 -1.71
N GLU A 184 6.65 1.86 -1.76
CA GLU A 184 6.65 0.89 -2.87
C GLU A 184 6.22 1.52 -4.21
N ALA A 185 5.49 2.64 -4.20
CA ALA A 185 5.14 3.38 -5.41
C ALA A 185 6.35 4.03 -6.10
N TRP A 186 7.40 4.36 -5.35
CA TRP A 186 8.57 5.06 -5.90
C TRP A 186 9.31 4.23 -6.96
N PRO A 187 9.76 3.00 -6.66
CA PRO A 187 10.41 2.17 -7.67
C PRO A 187 9.46 1.74 -8.81
N ILE A 188 8.16 1.52 -8.55
CA ILE A 188 7.18 1.29 -9.62
C ILE A 188 7.15 2.48 -10.57
N THR A 189 7.05 3.70 -10.04
CA THR A 189 6.98 4.94 -10.83
C THR A 189 8.25 5.13 -11.66
N ALA A 190 9.42 4.93 -11.07
CA ALA A 190 10.69 5.03 -11.77
C ALA A 190 10.79 4.01 -12.93
N ALA A 191 10.44 2.75 -12.67
CA ALA A 191 10.42 1.70 -13.68
C ALA A 191 9.41 2.01 -14.81
N ALA A 192 8.21 2.47 -14.47
CA ALA A 192 7.19 2.81 -15.46
C ALA A 192 7.60 4.01 -16.34
N LEU A 193 8.24 5.03 -15.77
CA LEU A 193 8.79 6.16 -16.53
C LEU A 193 9.94 5.71 -17.47
N ALA A 194 10.80 4.79 -17.03
CA ALA A 194 11.84 4.21 -17.88
C ALA A 194 11.23 3.43 -19.06
N VAL A 195 10.20 2.61 -18.80
CA VAL A 195 9.47 1.92 -19.88
C VAL A 195 8.82 2.92 -20.84
N ALA A 196 8.21 4.00 -20.33
CA ALA A 196 7.61 5.04 -21.15
C ALA A 196 8.64 5.75 -22.02
N LEU A 197 9.84 6.01 -21.51
CA LEU A 197 10.93 6.63 -22.27
C LEU A 197 11.30 5.77 -23.48
N VAL A 198 11.59 4.48 -23.26
CA VAL A 198 11.92 3.54 -24.35
C VAL A 198 10.74 3.41 -25.32
N GLY A 199 9.51 3.29 -24.80
CA GLY A 199 8.30 3.15 -25.62
C GLY A 199 8.05 4.34 -26.54
N ILE A 200 8.30 5.59 -26.09
CA ILE A 200 8.13 6.78 -26.92
C ILE A 200 9.17 6.82 -28.04
N VAL A 201 10.43 6.51 -27.74
CA VAL A 201 11.50 6.46 -28.74
C VAL A 201 11.12 5.49 -29.87
N GLU A 202 10.62 4.30 -29.56
CA GLU A 202 10.23 3.32 -30.57
C GLU A 202 8.96 3.69 -31.32
N VAL A 203 7.89 4.10 -30.63
CA VAL A 203 6.60 4.47 -31.28
C VAL A 203 6.82 5.59 -32.29
N VAL A 204 7.71 6.50 -32.01
CA VAL A 204 7.96 7.62 -32.90
C VAL A 204 8.97 7.25 -33.98
N GLY A 205 9.98 6.41 -33.68
CA GLY A 205 10.93 5.89 -34.67
C GLY A 205 10.28 5.06 -35.77
N VAL A 206 9.27 4.23 -35.41
CA VAL A 206 8.50 3.42 -36.40
C VAL A 206 7.59 4.28 -37.27
N ARG A 207 7.02 5.36 -36.74
CA ARG A 207 6.15 6.28 -37.50
C ARG A 207 6.90 7.10 -38.55
N SER A 208 8.22 7.26 -38.42
CA SER A 208 9.04 8.00 -39.36
C SER A 208 9.69 7.14 -40.46
N GLY A 209 9.66 5.81 -40.31
CA GLY A 209 10.38 4.89 -41.22
C GLY A 209 9.52 4.15 -42.28
N GLY A 210 8.21 4.34 -42.35
CA GLY A 210 7.38 3.64 -43.36
C GLY A 210 5.88 3.85 -43.22
N ALA A 211 5.31 4.48 -44.23
CA ALA A 211 3.88 4.80 -44.27
C ALA A 211 2.94 3.61 -44.55
N ASP A 212 3.44 2.40 -44.79
CA ASP A 212 2.68 1.34 -45.47
C ASP A 212 2.23 0.16 -44.58
N ALA A 213 2.55 0.13 -43.29
CA ALA A 213 2.28 -1.03 -42.42
C ALA A 213 1.07 -0.88 -41.47
N TRP A 214 0.41 0.26 -41.42
CA TRP A 214 -0.67 0.54 -40.47
C TRP A 214 -1.92 1.13 -41.10
N GLY A 215 -2.54 0.40 -42.01
CA GLY A 215 -3.93 0.65 -42.34
C GLY A 215 -4.83 0.42 -41.14
N GLN A 216 -5.29 1.49 -40.50
CA GLN A 216 -6.30 1.58 -39.42
C GLN A 216 -5.78 1.84 -37.99
N VAL A 217 -5.16 2.95 -37.74
CA VAL A 217 -5.43 3.78 -36.53
C VAL A 217 -5.19 5.25 -36.90
N SER A 218 -6.12 5.86 -37.60
CA SER A 218 -6.14 7.30 -37.79
C SER A 218 -7.02 7.94 -36.72
N LEU A 219 -6.46 8.67 -35.80
CA LEU A 219 -7.10 9.78 -35.08
C LEU A 219 -6.11 10.94 -34.97
N GLY A 220 -6.13 11.80 -35.97
CA GLY A 220 -6.01 13.24 -35.80
C GLY A 220 -4.71 13.86 -35.26
N ALA A 221 -3.52 13.32 -35.51
CA ALA A 221 -2.29 14.06 -35.30
C ALA A 221 -1.64 14.43 -36.62
N ARG A 222 -1.64 15.71 -36.99
CA ARG A 222 -0.81 16.27 -38.07
C ARG A 222 0.65 16.01 -37.73
N GLN A 223 1.30 15.08 -38.43
CA GLN A 223 2.74 14.85 -38.36
C GLN A 223 3.44 15.67 -39.45
N VAL A 224 4.51 16.34 -39.06
CA VAL A 224 5.46 16.94 -39.99
C VAL A 224 6.35 15.80 -40.50
N PRO A 225 6.41 15.53 -41.81
CA PRO A 225 7.28 14.50 -42.37
C PRO A 225 8.76 14.89 -42.15
N GLY A 226 9.57 13.98 -41.59
CA GLY A 226 11.03 14.06 -41.65
C GLY A 226 11.79 14.19 -40.32
N GLN A 227 11.15 14.18 -39.14
CA GLN A 227 11.91 14.15 -37.89
C GLN A 227 11.51 12.94 -37.05
N THR A 228 12.43 11.96 -36.93
CA THR A 228 12.39 11.03 -35.79
C THR A 228 12.56 11.86 -34.54
N PRO A 229 11.63 11.80 -33.54
CA PRO A 229 11.92 12.39 -32.25
C PRO A 229 13.12 11.65 -31.69
N GLY A 230 14.22 12.33 -31.60
CA GLY A 230 15.38 11.86 -30.91
C GLY A 230 15.09 11.59 -29.45
N TRP A 231 15.98 10.94 -28.76
CA TRP A 231 15.96 10.74 -27.31
C TRP A 231 15.61 12.03 -26.54
N ASP A 232 16.04 13.20 -27.04
CA ASP A 232 15.76 14.50 -26.44
C ASP A 232 14.25 14.81 -26.36
N THR A 233 13.51 14.52 -27.43
CA THR A 233 12.05 14.73 -27.44
C THR A 233 11.34 13.74 -26.54
N ALA A 234 11.77 12.48 -26.52
CA ALA A 234 11.21 11.46 -25.62
C ALA A 234 11.50 11.81 -24.17
N LEU A 235 12.71 12.20 -23.84
CA LEU A 235 13.12 12.64 -22.52
C LEU A 235 12.29 13.85 -22.06
N LEU A 236 12.16 14.87 -22.91
CA LEU A 236 11.33 16.05 -22.58
C LEU A 236 9.87 15.69 -22.31
N ARG A 237 9.30 14.76 -23.09
CA ARG A 237 7.90 14.32 -22.87
C ARG A 237 7.76 13.57 -21.56
N VAL A 238 8.65 12.60 -21.29
CA VAL A 238 8.62 11.81 -20.05
C VAL A 238 8.89 12.68 -18.81
N THR A 239 9.81 13.65 -18.92
CA THR A 239 10.08 14.62 -17.84
C THR A 239 8.82 15.39 -17.46
N ARG A 240 7.96 15.79 -18.42
CA ARG A 240 6.69 16.46 -18.12
C ARG A 240 5.74 15.61 -17.26
N VAL A 241 5.77 14.28 -17.41
CA VAL A 241 5.04 13.35 -16.51
C VAL A 241 5.79 13.22 -15.19
N GLY A 242 7.11 13.00 -15.25
CA GLY A 242 7.96 12.72 -14.09
C GLY A 242 8.08 13.89 -13.09
N LEU A 243 7.87 15.13 -13.54
CA LEU A 243 7.88 16.30 -12.65
C LEU A 243 6.82 16.22 -11.55
N TRP A 244 5.69 15.56 -11.79
CA TRP A 244 4.62 15.40 -10.80
C TRP A 244 5.03 14.49 -9.64
N PRO A 245 5.43 13.22 -9.87
CA PRO A 245 5.90 12.35 -8.80
C PRO A 245 7.21 12.84 -8.17
N LEU A 246 8.09 13.50 -8.94
CA LEU A 246 9.29 14.12 -8.38
C LEU A 246 8.92 15.25 -7.41
N GLY A 247 7.97 16.11 -7.78
CA GLY A 247 7.46 17.17 -6.90
C GLY A 247 6.82 16.62 -5.63
N ALA A 248 6.06 15.52 -5.72
CA ALA A 248 5.49 14.82 -4.58
C ALA A 248 6.57 14.24 -3.65
N PHE A 249 7.58 13.58 -4.23
CA PHE A 249 8.72 13.03 -3.50
C PHE A 249 9.51 14.13 -2.75
N LEU A 250 9.91 15.19 -3.45
CA LEU A 250 10.65 16.31 -2.85
C LEU A 250 9.80 17.04 -1.79
N GLY A 251 8.51 17.23 -2.06
CA GLY A 251 7.57 17.81 -1.10
C GLY A 251 7.48 17.00 0.18
N PHE A 252 7.45 15.66 0.07
CA PHE A 252 7.49 14.77 1.24
C PHE A 252 8.82 14.87 2.00
N LEU A 253 9.96 14.91 1.32
CA LEU A 253 11.26 15.08 1.98
C LEU A 253 11.32 16.38 2.78
N VAL A 254 10.83 17.49 2.20
CA VAL A 254 10.75 18.78 2.91
C VAL A 254 9.81 18.69 4.09
N LEU A 255 8.63 18.09 3.93
CA LEU A 255 7.68 17.86 5.02
C LEU A 255 8.33 17.06 6.15
N SER A 256 9.02 15.96 5.85
CA SER A 256 9.74 15.15 6.83
C SER A 256 10.79 15.98 7.57
N LYS A 257 11.62 16.72 6.84
CA LYS A 257 12.66 17.56 7.45
C LYS A 257 12.09 18.63 8.40
N VAL A 258 10.98 19.25 8.01
CA VAL A 258 10.33 20.30 8.82
C VAL A 258 9.56 19.72 10.01
N THR A 259 9.03 18.49 9.88
CA THR A 259 8.16 17.89 10.91
C THR A 259 8.97 17.13 11.96
N VAL A 260 9.94 16.31 11.54
CA VAL A 260 10.70 15.40 12.43
C VAL A 260 12.21 15.65 12.43
N GLY A 261 12.68 16.67 11.70
CA GLY A 261 14.10 17.00 11.66
C GLY A 261 14.99 16.12 10.77
N ALA A 262 14.44 15.02 10.22
CA ALA A 262 15.14 14.07 9.34
C ALA A 262 14.55 14.12 7.92
N TRP A 263 15.39 13.89 6.88
CA TRP A 263 14.93 13.82 5.50
C TRP A 263 14.05 12.58 5.24
N LEU A 264 14.43 11.44 5.84
CA LEU A 264 13.68 10.18 5.84
C LEU A 264 13.82 9.56 7.24
N VAL A 265 12.76 8.90 7.69
CA VAL A 265 12.78 8.10 8.91
C VAL A 265 13.07 6.65 8.50
N THR A 266 14.28 6.16 8.82
CA THR A 266 14.75 4.83 8.39
C THR A 266 15.04 3.89 9.55
N GLY A 267 14.85 4.32 10.81
CA GLY A 267 15.12 3.55 12.03
C GLY A 267 14.05 3.78 13.09
N GLY A 268 14.28 3.22 14.27
CA GLY A 268 13.36 3.34 15.41
C GLY A 268 12.38 2.18 15.52
N PHE A 269 12.74 1.03 14.95
CA PHE A 269 11.96 -0.20 15.09
C PHE A 269 12.53 -1.02 16.26
N TYR A 270 11.69 -1.34 17.24
CA TYR A 270 12.02 -2.16 18.42
C TYR A 270 11.95 -3.67 18.12
N VAL A 271 12.20 -4.07 16.89
CA VAL A 271 12.08 -5.46 16.42
C VAL A 271 13.45 -6.01 16.10
N ALA A 272 13.65 -7.31 16.33
CA ALA A 272 14.89 -7.99 15.99
C ALA A 272 15.26 -7.78 14.51
N GLU A 273 16.55 -7.54 14.25
CA GLU A 273 17.08 -7.36 12.90
C GLU A 273 16.82 -8.58 12.00
N ASN A 274 16.63 -8.32 10.71
CA ASN A 274 16.39 -9.37 9.74
C ASN A 274 17.68 -10.22 9.56
N PRO A 275 17.59 -11.56 9.59
CA PRO A 275 18.73 -12.43 9.26
C PRO A 275 19.32 -12.17 7.87
N ALA A 276 18.61 -11.49 6.98
CA ALA A 276 19.08 -11.09 5.66
C ALA A 276 19.94 -9.82 5.65
N ASP A 277 20.22 -9.21 6.81
CA ASP A 277 21.13 -8.07 6.90
C ASP A 277 22.48 -8.38 6.26
N GLY A 278 22.90 -7.51 5.31
CA GLY A 278 24.12 -7.69 4.51
C GLY A 278 24.11 -8.92 3.56
N ARG A 279 22.97 -9.65 3.41
CA ARG A 279 22.89 -10.91 2.64
C ARG A 279 21.87 -10.82 1.48
N PRO A 280 22.25 -10.25 0.31
CA PRO A 280 21.31 -9.98 -0.78
C PRO A 280 20.62 -11.23 -1.34
N LEU A 281 21.29 -12.38 -1.38
CA LEU A 281 20.65 -13.62 -1.84
C LEU A 281 19.56 -14.08 -0.89
N LEU A 282 19.77 -13.96 0.43
CA LEU A 282 18.76 -14.30 1.42
C LEU A 282 17.56 -13.32 1.35
N ALA A 283 17.83 -12.03 1.20
CA ALA A 283 16.77 -11.03 0.99
C ALA A 283 15.94 -11.34 -0.26
N LEU A 284 16.59 -11.72 -1.37
CA LEU A 284 15.88 -12.12 -2.60
C LEU A 284 15.02 -13.36 -2.39
N THR A 285 15.53 -14.36 -1.65
CA THR A 285 14.73 -15.56 -1.31
C THR A 285 13.55 -15.23 -0.41
N GLN A 286 13.69 -14.30 0.54
CA GLN A 286 12.60 -13.81 1.38
C GLN A 286 11.52 -13.12 0.55
N VAL A 287 11.88 -12.26 -0.42
CA VAL A 287 10.94 -11.60 -1.32
C VAL A 287 10.20 -12.64 -2.18
N GLY A 288 10.92 -13.60 -2.76
CA GLY A 288 10.33 -14.69 -3.56
C GLY A 288 9.41 -15.60 -2.75
N TRP A 289 9.83 -15.96 -1.54
CA TRP A 289 9.01 -16.74 -0.62
C TRP A 289 7.73 -15.99 -0.21
N GLY A 290 7.87 -14.72 0.16
CA GLY A 290 6.73 -13.88 0.54
C GLY A 290 5.74 -13.72 -0.61
N LEU A 291 6.22 -13.53 -1.86
CA LEU A 291 5.35 -13.52 -3.03
C LEU A 291 4.61 -14.85 -3.20
N GLY A 292 5.32 -15.99 -3.07
CA GLY A 292 4.71 -17.33 -3.15
C GLY A 292 3.64 -17.56 -2.08
N ARG A 293 3.85 -17.03 -0.87
CA ARG A 293 2.87 -17.09 0.23
C ARG A 293 1.64 -16.21 -0.02
N ILE A 294 1.85 -14.97 -0.48
CA ILE A 294 0.75 -14.01 -0.74
C ILE A 294 0.01 -14.37 -2.04
N ALA A 295 0.71 -14.45 -3.18
CA ALA A 295 0.07 -14.67 -4.47
C ALA A 295 -0.39 -16.12 -4.69
N GLY A 296 0.12 -17.06 -3.91
CA GLY A 296 0.02 -18.50 -4.14
C GLY A 296 1.10 -19.00 -5.13
N TRP A 297 1.62 -20.20 -4.89
CA TRP A 297 2.69 -20.75 -5.72
C TRP A 297 2.31 -20.93 -7.19
N PRO A 298 1.11 -21.45 -7.57
CA PRO A 298 0.69 -21.53 -8.97
C PRO A 298 0.67 -20.17 -9.66
N ALA A 299 0.09 -19.14 -9.02
CA ALA A 299 0.05 -17.80 -9.59
C ALA A 299 1.45 -17.20 -9.74
N THR A 300 2.35 -17.46 -8.80
CA THR A 300 3.76 -17.03 -8.85
C THR A 300 4.50 -17.65 -10.03
N TRP A 301 4.39 -18.97 -10.24
CA TRP A 301 5.02 -19.65 -11.38
C TRP A 301 4.40 -19.24 -12.72
N LEU A 302 3.08 -19.08 -12.78
CA LEU A 302 2.41 -18.56 -13.98
C LEU A 302 2.82 -17.12 -14.28
N ALA A 303 3.02 -16.26 -13.27
CA ALA A 303 3.53 -14.92 -13.45
C ALA A 303 4.98 -14.93 -13.96
N ALA A 304 5.85 -15.83 -13.45
CA ALA A 304 7.20 -16.01 -13.96
C ALA A 304 7.18 -16.46 -15.44
N ALA A 305 6.30 -17.39 -15.81
CA ALA A 305 6.08 -17.74 -17.21
C ALA A 305 5.54 -16.55 -18.03
N GLY A 306 4.71 -15.69 -17.42
CA GLY A 306 4.24 -14.43 -18.01
C GLY A 306 5.38 -13.46 -18.29
N VAL A 307 6.35 -13.32 -17.37
CA VAL A 307 7.59 -12.52 -17.63
C VAL A 307 8.31 -13.06 -18.86
N MET A 308 8.52 -14.38 -18.92
CA MET A 308 9.18 -15.00 -20.09
C MET A 308 8.38 -14.78 -21.39
N ALA A 309 7.06 -14.84 -21.33
CA ALA A 309 6.20 -14.55 -22.48
C ALA A 309 6.30 -13.09 -22.93
N VAL A 310 6.35 -12.13 -22.00
CA VAL A 310 6.57 -10.70 -22.30
C VAL A 310 7.93 -10.49 -22.98
N LEU A 311 8.99 -11.04 -22.42
CA LEU A 311 10.36 -10.92 -22.98
C LEU A 311 10.44 -11.58 -24.36
N TRP A 312 9.92 -12.80 -24.52
CA TRP A 312 9.92 -13.53 -25.80
C TRP A 312 9.13 -12.79 -26.88
N THR A 313 7.93 -12.29 -26.57
CA THR A 313 7.13 -11.56 -27.53
C THR A 313 7.81 -10.25 -27.94
N SER A 314 8.49 -9.58 -27.03
CA SER A 314 9.24 -8.35 -27.32
C SER A 314 10.47 -8.59 -28.21
N LEU A 315 11.16 -9.71 -28.02
CA LEU A 315 12.28 -10.11 -28.89
C LEU A 315 11.80 -10.45 -30.31
N ARG A 316 10.64 -11.08 -30.41
CA ARG A 316 10.06 -11.50 -31.70
C ARG A 316 9.33 -10.37 -32.43
N ASP A 317 8.64 -9.51 -31.67
CA ASP A 317 7.88 -8.37 -32.19
C ASP A 317 8.16 -7.14 -31.33
N ARG A 318 9.10 -6.29 -31.77
CA ARG A 318 9.48 -5.03 -31.08
C ARG A 318 8.32 -4.07 -30.82
N ARG A 319 7.15 -4.32 -31.41
CA ARG A 319 5.93 -3.50 -31.24
C ARG A 319 5.19 -3.76 -29.92
N ARG A 320 5.62 -4.71 -29.09
CA ARG A 320 4.94 -5.13 -27.84
C ARG A 320 5.55 -4.51 -26.58
N LEU A 321 6.18 -3.34 -26.67
CA LEU A 321 6.71 -2.64 -25.50
C LEU A 321 5.63 -2.16 -24.50
N ASP A 322 4.39 -2.03 -24.95
CA ASP A 322 3.24 -1.76 -24.09
C ASP A 322 3.00 -2.84 -23.01
N TRP A 323 3.47 -4.09 -23.24
CA TRP A 323 3.45 -5.16 -22.25
C TRP A 323 4.47 -4.97 -21.12
N TRP A 324 5.52 -4.18 -21.32
CA TRP A 324 6.56 -3.93 -20.32
C TRP A 324 6.08 -3.13 -19.12
N PHE A 325 4.94 -2.43 -19.26
CA PHE A 325 4.33 -1.77 -18.12
C PHE A 325 3.87 -2.75 -17.03
N ALA A 326 3.56 -4.00 -17.37
CA ALA A 326 3.34 -5.06 -16.37
C ALA A 326 4.64 -5.41 -15.62
N LEU A 327 5.81 -5.37 -16.29
CA LEU A 327 7.11 -5.57 -15.63
C LEU A 327 7.46 -4.40 -14.70
N ALA A 328 7.04 -3.17 -15.04
CA ALA A 328 7.26 -2.03 -14.17
C ALA A 328 6.59 -2.18 -12.79
N LEU A 329 5.46 -2.90 -12.71
CA LEU A 329 4.81 -3.22 -11.44
C LEU A 329 5.67 -4.12 -10.52
N ILE A 330 6.60 -4.93 -11.09
CA ILE A 330 7.56 -5.72 -10.31
C ILE A 330 8.54 -4.80 -9.57
N GLY A 331 8.70 -3.56 -10.02
CA GLY A 331 9.60 -2.58 -9.39
C GLY A 331 9.37 -2.42 -7.90
N CYS A 332 8.15 -2.67 -7.39
CA CYS A 332 7.87 -2.65 -5.94
C CYS A 332 8.77 -3.59 -5.14
N ALA A 333 9.26 -4.69 -5.73
CA ALA A 333 10.16 -5.64 -5.07
C ALA A 333 11.51 -5.02 -4.66
N ALA A 334 11.92 -3.93 -5.30
CA ALA A 334 13.17 -3.24 -4.96
C ALA A 334 13.16 -2.69 -3.52
N LEU A 335 11.98 -2.26 -3.02
CA LEU A 335 11.89 -1.72 -1.66
C LEU A 335 12.08 -2.79 -0.59
N PRO A 336 11.28 -3.89 -0.52
CA PRO A 336 11.51 -4.93 0.48
C PRO A 336 12.88 -5.60 0.33
N PHE A 337 13.37 -5.77 -0.90
CA PHE A 337 14.73 -6.28 -1.11
C PHE A 337 15.78 -5.38 -0.41
N TYR A 338 15.75 -4.07 -0.68
CA TYR A 338 16.67 -3.12 -0.05
C TYR A 338 16.49 -3.09 1.47
N ALA A 339 15.24 -3.03 1.95
CA ALA A 339 14.93 -3.00 3.37
C ALA A 339 15.49 -4.24 4.10
N PHE A 340 15.29 -5.44 3.54
CA PHE A 340 15.78 -6.68 4.16
C PHE A 340 17.30 -6.79 4.15
N VAL A 341 17.97 -6.34 3.08
CA VAL A 341 19.44 -6.26 3.03
C VAL A 341 19.99 -5.26 4.04
N SER A 342 19.20 -4.24 4.41
CA SER A 342 19.54 -3.22 5.40
C SER A 342 19.06 -3.57 6.83
N GLY A 343 18.76 -4.84 7.11
CA GLY A 343 18.38 -5.31 8.45
C GLY A 343 16.91 -5.08 8.84
N HIS A 344 16.09 -4.43 7.98
CA HIS A 344 14.69 -4.17 8.30
C HIS A 344 13.93 -5.50 8.53
N PRO A 345 13.12 -5.61 9.61
CA PRO A 345 12.35 -6.80 9.91
C PRO A 345 11.52 -7.32 8.73
N PHE A 346 11.44 -8.64 8.58
CA PHE A 346 10.61 -9.24 7.55
C PHE A 346 9.13 -8.93 7.84
N ARG A 347 8.45 -8.34 6.84
CA ARG A 347 7.01 -8.11 6.87
C ARG A 347 6.41 -8.61 5.55
N ILE A 348 5.56 -9.63 5.63
CA ILE A 348 5.03 -10.29 4.43
C ILE A 348 4.18 -9.35 3.57
N ARG A 349 3.53 -8.35 4.17
CA ARG A 349 2.71 -7.35 3.49
C ARG A 349 3.46 -6.52 2.44
N TYR A 350 4.79 -6.40 2.53
CA TYR A 350 5.58 -5.67 1.53
C TYR A 350 5.56 -6.34 0.14
N MET A 351 5.17 -7.62 0.06
CA MET A 351 4.99 -8.33 -1.20
C MET A 351 3.57 -8.20 -1.79
N VAL A 352 2.62 -7.63 -1.06
CA VAL A 352 1.23 -7.44 -1.54
C VAL A 352 1.15 -6.70 -2.89
N PRO A 353 1.93 -5.63 -3.16
CA PRO A 353 1.87 -4.95 -4.46
C PRO A 353 2.26 -5.84 -5.64
N LEU A 354 3.08 -6.87 -5.43
CA LEU A 354 3.46 -7.84 -6.47
C LEU A 354 2.28 -8.67 -7.00
N VAL A 355 1.18 -8.75 -6.24
CA VAL A 355 -0.04 -9.46 -6.71
C VAL A 355 -0.62 -8.78 -7.96
N ALA A 356 -0.58 -7.45 -8.04
CA ALA A 356 -1.03 -6.74 -9.23
C ALA A 356 -0.16 -7.04 -10.46
N ALA A 357 1.17 -7.12 -10.27
CA ALA A 357 2.10 -7.55 -11.31
C ALA A 357 1.79 -9.00 -11.74
N ALA A 358 1.62 -9.92 -10.78
CA ALA A 358 1.30 -11.32 -11.06
C ALA A 358 -0.01 -11.43 -11.86
N ALA A 359 -1.06 -10.72 -11.47
CA ALA A 359 -2.34 -10.73 -12.17
C ALA A 359 -2.22 -10.26 -13.62
N ALA A 360 -1.49 -9.15 -13.87
CA ALA A 360 -1.25 -8.65 -15.21
C ALA A 360 -0.42 -9.67 -16.04
N LEU A 361 0.66 -10.21 -15.49
CA LEU A 361 1.57 -11.13 -16.17
C LEU A 361 0.90 -12.46 -16.52
N VAL A 362 0.06 -13.01 -15.63
CA VAL A 362 -0.73 -14.22 -15.92
C VAL A 362 -1.72 -13.95 -17.05
N GLY A 363 -2.37 -12.79 -17.06
CA GLY A 363 -3.21 -12.38 -18.19
C GLY A 363 -2.43 -12.28 -19.50
N LEU A 364 -1.24 -11.66 -19.49
CA LEU A 364 -0.36 -11.55 -20.65
C LEU A 364 0.15 -12.93 -21.15
N LEU A 365 0.40 -13.86 -20.23
CA LEU A 365 0.72 -15.25 -20.57
C LEU A 365 -0.41 -15.87 -21.39
N VAL A 366 -1.66 -15.75 -20.96
CA VAL A 366 -2.83 -16.24 -21.72
C VAL A 366 -2.94 -15.53 -23.07
N ALA A 367 -2.70 -14.22 -23.11
CA ALA A 367 -2.74 -13.46 -24.37
C ALA A 367 -1.64 -13.87 -25.36
N SER A 368 -0.50 -14.39 -24.90
CA SER A 368 0.59 -14.89 -25.76
C SER A 368 0.25 -16.18 -26.50
N MET A 369 -0.76 -16.92 -26.04
CA MET A 369 -1.21 -18.16 -26.68
C MET A 369 -1.95 -17.88 -28.02
N PRO A 370 -1.97 -18.84 -28.93
CA PRO A 370 -2.81 -18.74 -30.14
C PRO A 370 -4.27 -18.46 -29.78
N ARG A 371 -4.94 -17.57 -30.51
CA ARG A 371 -6.32 -17.11 -30.19
C ARG A 371 -7.30 -18.24 -29.86
N ARG A 372 -7.25 -19.36 -30.59
CA ARG A 372 -8.10 -20.56 -30.39
C ARG A 372 -7.81 -21.29 -29.06
N ALA A 373 -6.61 -21.12 -28.49
CA ALA A 373 -6.19 -21.77 -27.24
C ALA A 373 -6.38 -20.86 -26.00
N GLN A 374 -6.64 -19.57 -26.17
CA GLN A 374 -6.69 -18.61 -25.06
C GLN A 374 -7.77 -18.94 -24.03
N TRP A 375 -8.97 -19.38 -24.46
CA TRP A 375 -10.02 -19.81 -23.53
C TRP A 375 -9.67 -21.09 -22.80
N ALA A 376 -9.06 -22.06 -23.49
CA ALA A 376 -8.59 -23.28 -22.84
C ALA A 376 -7.50 -22.98 -21.82
N GLY A 377 -6.52 -22.12 -22.19
CA GLY A 377 -5.50 -21.64 -21.26
C GLY A 377 -6.10 -20.88 -20.06
N ALA A 378 -7.10 -20.04 -20.28
CA ALA A 378 -7.80 -19.33 -19.21
C ALA A 378 -8.47 -20.31 -18.23
N LEU A 379 -9.17 -21.35 -18.74
CA LEU A 379 -9.81 -22.36 -17.90
C LEU A 379 -8.78 -23.16 -17.07
N VAL A 380 -7.64 -23.51 -17.66
CA VAL A 380 -6.55 -24.19 -16.94
C VAL A 380 -6.03 -23.32 -15.80
N VAL A 381 -5.76 -22.03 -16.06
CA VAL A 381 -5.32 -21.08 -15.04
C VAL A 381 -6.35 -20.95 -13.92
N LEU A 382 -7.62 -20.77 -14.25
CA LEU A 382 -8.70 -20.66 -13.27
C LEU A 382 -8.86 -21.94 -12.44
N GLY A 383 -8.72 -23.12 -13.08
CA GLY A 383 -8.71 -24.40 -12.39
C GLY A 383 -7.56 -24.53 -11.37
N LEU A 384 -6.34 -24.16 -11.78
CA LEU A 384 -5.16 -24.19 -10.89
C LEU A 384 -5.33 -23.23 -9.69
N LEU A 385 -5.87 -22.03 -9.92
CA LEU A 385 -6.15 -21.08 -8.84
C LEU A 385 -7.25 -21.59 -7.90
N GLY A 386 -8.29 -22.22 -8.44
CA GLY A 386 -9.40 -22.75 -7.64
C GLY A 386 -9.02 -23.89 -6.70
N VAL A 387 -7.95 -24.64 -7.00
CA VAL A 387 -7.45 -25.70 -6.13
C VAL A 387 -6.78 -25.13 -4.87
N GLU A 388 -6.05 -24.02 -5.00
CA GLU A 388 -5.25 -23.47 -3.91
C GLU A 388 -5.98 -22.38 -3.12
N ARG A 389 -6.85 -21.59 -3.77
CA ARG A 389 -7.40 -20.37 -3.19
C ARG A 389 -8.76 -20.59 -2.51
N ARG A 390 -8.84 -20.10 -1.29
CA ARG A 390 -10.10 -19.88 -0.56
C ARG A 390 -10.26 -18.37 -0.39
N PRO A 391 -11.04 -17.70 -1.25
CA PRO A 391 -11.11 -16.23 -1.28
C PRO A 391 -11.45 -15.57 0.07
N LEU A 392 -12.25 -16.22 0.89
CA LEU A 392 -12.61 -15.75 2.24
C LEU A 392 -11.99 -16.65 3.32
N GLY A 393 -10.70 -16.95 3.21
CA GLY A 393 -9.98 -17.76 4.19
C GLY A 393 -9.56 -16.98 5.43
N LEU A 394 -9.63 -17.64 6.59
CA LEU A 394 -9.12 -17.07 7.86
C LEU A 394 -7.63 -17.39 8.09
N THR A 395 -7.01 -18.14 7.19
CA THR A 395 -5.63 -18.62 7.26
C THR A 395 -4.74 -18.04 6.15
N SER A 396 -5.19 -16.96 5.49
CA SER A 396 -4.32 -16.26 4.56
C SER A 396 -3.25 -15.46 5.32
N PRO A 397 -2.06 -15.28 4.75
CA PRO A 397 -0.93 -14.66 5.44
C PRO A 397 -1.22 -13.32 6.10
N MET A 398 -1.99 -12.45 5.44
CA MET A 398 -2.34 -11.15 6.02
C MET A 398 -3.37 -11.25 7.14
N VAL A 399 -4.27 -12.25 7.09
CA VAL A 399 -5.22 -12.50 8.17
C VAL A 399 -4.52 -13.12 9.38
N GLU A 400 -3.52 -13.99 9.16
CA GLU A 400 -2.69 -14.53 10.24
C GLU A 400 -1.86 -13.44 10.90
N GLU A 401 -1.16 -12.57 10.11
CA GLU A 401 -0.40 -11.44 10.63
C GLU A 401 -1.28 -10.49 11.46
N ALA A 402 -2.49 -10.21 10.99
CA ALA A 402 -3.42 -9.32 11.67
C ALA A 402 -3.91 -9.83 13.03
N GLN A 403 -3.77 -11.11 13.31
CA GLN A 403 -4.24 -11.72 14.56
C GLN A 403 -3.14 -11.86 15.62
N TRP A 404 -1.89 -11.48 15.33
CA TRP A 404 -0.78 -11.65 16.27
C TRP A 404 -1.02 -10.98 17.62
N ASP A 405 -1.65 -9.80 17.63
CA ASP A 405 -1.95 -9.04 18.85
C ASP A 405 -3.35 -9.34 19.44
N ARG A 406 -4.17 -10.15 18.76
CA ARG A 406 -5.55 -10.40 19.19
C ARG A 406 -5.65 -11.05 20.58
N GLY A 407 -4.68 -11.89 20.95
CA GLY A 407 -4.60 -12.52 22.25
C GLY A 407 -4.48 -11.54 23.41
N ASN A 408 -3.81 -10.42 23.18
CA ASN A 408 -3.55 -9.39 24.21
C ASN A 408 -4.76 -8.47 24.45
N GLN A 409 -5.69 -8.41 23.50
CA GLN A 409 -6.80 -7.45 23.54
C GLN A 409 -7.74 -7.64 24.73
N ALA A 410 -7.99 -8.89 25.13
CA ALA A 410 -8.86 -9.18 26.28
C ALA A 410 -8.26 -8.69 27.61
N GLU A 411 -6.97 -8.94 27.81
CA GLU A 411 -6.22 -8.49 28.99
C GLU A 411 -6.06 -6.96 29.02
N ARG A 412 -5.83 -6.31 27.87
CA ARG A 412 -5.80 -4.84 27.80
C ARG A 412 -7.11 -4.17 28.20
N ARG A 413 -8.25 -4.84 28.04
CA ARG A 413 -9.56 -4.32 28.53
C ARG A 413 -9.59 -4.18 30.04
N GLU A 414 -8.85 -5.00 30.78
CA GLU A 414 -8.73 -4.86 32.24
C GLU A 414 -7.96 -3.58 32.60
N VAL A 415 -6.89 -3.28 31.86
CA VAL A 415 -6.13 -2.03 32.00
C VAL A 415 -7.01 -0.83 31.66
N THR A 416 -7.78 -0.90 30.56
CA THR A 416 -8.74 0.15 30.17
C THR A 416 -9.79 0.38 31.26
N ALA A 417 -10.38 -0.69 31.80
CA ALA A 417 -11.36 -0.59 32.87
C ALA A 417 -10.78 0.02 34.15
N CYS A 418 -9.53 -0.29 34.46
CA CYS A 418 -8.79 0.30 35.57
C CYS A 418 -8.60 1.82 35.37
N LEU A 419 -8.08 2.22 34.21
CA LEU A 419 -7.90 3.62 33.84
C LEU A 419 -9.23 4.39 33.89
N THR A 420 -10.29 3.86 33.28
CA THR A 420 -11.62 4.50 33.21
C THR A 420 -12.22 4.75 34.59
N ARG A 421 -12.01 3.85 35.54
CA ARG A 421 -12.55 4.02 36.93
C ARG A 421 -11.86 5.14 37.69
N GLU A 422 -10.58 5.31 37.50
CA GLU A 422 -9.75 6.16 38.36
C GLU A 422 -9.40 7.49 37.71
N TRP A 423 -9.42 7.56 36.37
CA TRP A 423 -9.09 8.77 35.61
C TRP A 423 -10.02 9.95 35.91
N ARG A 424 -9.47 11.12 36.17
CA ARG A 424 -10.19 12.36 36.51
C ARG A 424 -9.93 13.51 35.54
N GLY A 425 -9.33 13.22 34.37
CA GLY A 425 -9.05 14.22 33.33
C GLY A 425 -7.58 14.62 33.23
N GLU A 426 -6.68 13.96 33.95
CA GLU A 426 -5.24 14.21 33.87
C GLU A 426 -4.69 13.74 32.52
N PRO A 427 -3.63 14.40 31.97
CA PRO A 427 -2.96 13.94 30.77
C PRO A 427 -2.36 12.53 30.94
N ILE A 428 -2.44 11.74 29.89
CA ILE A 428 -1.96 10.35 29.83
C ILE A 428 -0.75 10.30 28.88
N LEU A 429 0.41 9.89 29.39
CA LEU A 429 1.61 9.72 28.59
C LEU A 429 1.62 8.32 27.96
N ILE A 430 1.90 8.24 26.65
CA ILE A 430 1.87 7.00 25.88
C ILE A 430 2.80 7.11 24.67
N SER A 431 3.55 6.03 24.34
CA SER A 431 4.30 5.96 23.09
C SER A 431 3.40 5.52 21.94
N MET A 432 3.27 6.38 20.94
CA MET A 432 2.53 6.03 19.72
C MET A 432 3.27 5.02 18.85
N GLY A 433 4.59 4.93 18.97
CA GLY A 433 5.39 3.96 18.23
C GLY A 433 4.93 2.51 18.50
N SER A 434 4.56 2.23 19.74
CA SER A 434 4.12 0.90 20.19
C SER A 434 2.59 0.79 20.40
N LEU A 435 1.95 1.81 20.96
CA LEU A 435 0.59 1.74 21.46
C LEU A 435 -0.44 2.57 20.65
N ALA A 436 -0.12 3.02 19.42
CA ALA A 436 -1.10 3.74 18.59
C ALA A 436 -2.41 2.96 18.40
N HIS A 437 -2.33 1.65 18.23
CA HIS A 437 -3.51 0.78 18.10
C HIS A 437 -4.35 0.78 19.39
N TYR A 438 -3.72 0.82 20.55
CA TYR A 438 -4.40 0.87 21.84
C TYR A 438 -5.10 2.21 22.07
N MET A 439 -4.56 3.33 21.58
CA MET A 439 -5.25 4.62 21.59
C MET A 439 -6.60 4.57 20.85
N GLN A 440 -6.65 3.81 19.76
CA GLN A 440 -7.92 3.59 19.04
C GLN A 440 -8.88 2.71 19.84
N GLU A 441 -8.39 1.67 20.49
CA GLU A 441 -9.20 0.79 21.37
C GLU A 441 -9.83 1.58 22.53
N LEU A 442 -9.07 2.44 23.20
CA LEU A 442 -9.54 3.31 24.29
C LEU A 442 -10.67 4.25 23.88
N SER A 443 -10.83 4.55 22.59
CA SER A 443 -11.93 5.40 22.12
C SER A 443 -13.32 4.80 22.35
N HIS A 444 -13.42 3.47 22.48
CA HIS A 444 -14.68 2.80 22.82
C HIS A 444 -15.14 3.09 24.25
N ASP A 445 -14.23 3.50 25.12
CA ASP A 445 -14.46 3.84 26.51
C ASP A 445 -14.47 5.36 26.77
N GLY A 446 -14.59 6.15 25.69
CA GLY A 446 -14.78 7.61 25.73
C GLY A 446 -13.48 8.43 25.75
N PHE A 447 -12.32 7.79 25.61
CA PHE A 447 -11.07 8.53 25.46
C PHE A 447 -10.96 9.15 24.06
N VAL A 448 -10.47 10.39 24.00
CA VAL A 448 -10.18 11.13 22.78
C VAL A 448 -8.69 11.41 22.69
N LEU A 449 -8.15 11.63 21.48
CA LEU A 449 -6.70 11.69 21.31
C LEU A 449 -6.03 12.87 22.02
N ARG A 450 -6.77 13.95 22.28
CA ARG A 450 -6.28 15.10 23.10
C ARG A 450 -6.09 14.77 24.59
N HIS A 451 -6.49 13.61 25.09
CA HIS A 451 -6.16 13.16 26.44
C HIS A 451 -4.72 12.63 26.55
N PHE A 452 -4.09 12.33 25.39
CA PHE A 452 -2.80 11.68 25.35
C PHE A 452 -1.68 12.63 24.96
N VAL A 453 -0.55 12.53 25.68
CA VAL A 453 0.75 13.11 25.30
C VAL A 453 1.55 12.02 24.61
N HIS A 454 2.01 12.28 23.40
CA HIS A 454 2.73 11.34 22.54
C HIS A 454 3.74 12.06 21.61
N GLU A 455 4.55 11.33 20.86
CA GLU A 455 5.65 11.83 20.01
C GLU A 455 5.25 12.98 19.07
N GLY A 456 3.98 13.03 18.65
CA GLY A 456 3.47 14.07 17.75
C GLY A 456 3.17 15.42 18.43
N ILE A 457 3.27 15.55 19.76
CA ILE A 457 2.88 16.77 20.50
C ILE A 457 3.99 17.84 20.50
N GLY A 458 5.20 17.52 20.04
CA GLY A 458 6.31 18.48 19.98
C GLY A 458 7.00 18.67 21.33
N GLN A 459 7.22 19.94 21.75
CA GLN A 459 8.01 20.26 22.93
C GLN A 459 7.50 19.58 24.22
N LEU A 460 6.19 19.54 24.42
CA LEU A 460 5.58 18.92 25.60
C LEU A 460 5.92 17.42 25.69
N TRP A 461 6.06 16.72 24.55
CA TRP A 461 6.53 15.34 24.55
C TRP A 461 7.90 15.19 25.17
N TYR A 462 8.88 16.03 24.77
CA TYR A 462 10.24 15.97 25.30
C TYR A 462 10.28 16.29 26.79
N GLU A 463 9.51 17.27 27.24
CA GLU A 463 9.39 17.61 28.66
C GLU A 463 8.81 16.45 29.47
N CYS A 464 7.76 15.78 28.94
CA CYS A 464 7.13 14.64 29.61
C CYS A 464 8.02 13.39 29.65
N ILE A 465 8.85 13.13 28.62
CA ILE A 465 9.75 11.98 28.64
C ILE A 465 11.02 12.21 29.50
N ASP A 466 11.35 13.47 29.79
CA ASP A 466 12.47 13.77 30.67
C ASP A 466 12.05 13.77 32.16
N ASP A 467 10.85 14.26 32.49
CA ASP A 467 10.28 14.25 33.85
C ASP A 467 8.74 14.08 33.77
N PRO A 468 8.26 12.84 33.65
CA PRO A 468 6.81 12.59 33.52
C PRO A 468 6.03 13.03 34.76
N SER A 469 6.65 13.00 35.96
CA SER A 469 5.99 13.28 37.23
C SER A 469 5.44 14.70 37.33
N ARG A 470 6.01 15.66 36.58
CA ARG A 470 5.55 17.06 36.58
C ARG A 470 4.40 17.33 35.64
N HIS A 471 4.22 16.51 34.61
CA HIS A 471 3.40 16.88 33.47
C HIS A 471 2.16 16.01 33.33
N VAL A 472 2.19 14.75 33.74
CA VAL A 472 1.11 13.79 33.50
C VAL A 472 0.64 13.12 34.78
N GLY A 473 -0.62 12.69 34.78
CA GLY A 473 -1.20 11.92 35.89
C GLY A 473 -1.07 10.42 35.68
N TRP A 474 -0.99 10.01 34.43
CA TRP A 474 -1.00 8.60 34.04
C TRP A 474 0.06 8.31 32.98
N LEU A 475 0.64 7.10 33.02
CA LEU A 475 1.57 6.60 32.04
C LEU A 475 1.20 5.18 31.63
N LEU A 476 1.12 4.93 30.33
CA LEU A 476 0.98 3.60 29.73
C LEU A 476 2.31 3.17 29.14
N VAL A 477 2.80 2.00 29.57
CA VAL A 477 4.07 1.40 29.13
C VAL A 477 3.79 0.09 28.41
N GLU A 478 4.33 -0.09 27.21
CA GLU A 478 4.36 -1.39 26.54
C GLU A 478 5.62 -2.14 26.99
N GLU A 479 5.43 -3.29 27.66
CA GLU A 479 6.53 -4.03 28.28
C GLU A 479 6.99 -5.25 27.48
N ARG A 480 6.18 -5.77 26.58
CA ARG A 480 6.41 -7.07 25.94
C ARG A 480 6.44 -7.05 24.42
N SER A 481 5.61 -6.23 23.79
CA SER A 481 5.48 -6.23 22.34
C SER A 481 6.76 -5.71 21.71
N GLU A 482 7.31 -6.45 20.76
CA GLU A 482 8.51 -6.08 20.01
C GLU A 482 9.73 -5.69 20.87
N GLY A 483 9.76 -6.14 22.13
CA GLY A 483 10.86 -5.82 23.07
C GLY A 483 10.59 -4.66 24.02
N GLY A 484 9.35 -4.13 24.03
CA GLY A 484 8.94 -2.99 24.84
C GLY A 484 8.91 -1.67 24.05
N ASP A 485 8.64 -0.58 24.75
CA ASP A 485 8.65 0.78 24.19
C ASP A 485 9.77 1.64 24.78
N LEU A 486 9.81 2.92 24.40
CA LEU A 486 10.76 3.90 24.92
C LEU A 486 10.76 3.98 26.46
N PHE A 487 9.59 3.82 27.09
CA PHE A 487 9.47 3.91 28.55
C PHE A 487 10.00 2.64 29.22
N SER A 488 9.77 1.47 28.64
CA SER A 488 10.39 0.21 29.07
C SER A 488 11.91 0.28 29.00
N GLU A 489 12.47 0.82 27.93
CA GLU A 489 13.92 1.00 27.78
C GLU A 489 14.47 1.97 28.82
N ARG A 490 13.81 3.11 29.06
CA ARG A 490 14.23 4.08 30.07
C ARG A 490 14.18 3.50 31.47
N LEU A 491 13.10 2.76 31.80
CA LEU A 491 12.96 2.11 33.10
C LEU A 491 14.01 1.02 33.32
N ALA A 492 14.38 0.29 32.25
CA ALA A 492 15.47 -0.69 32.32
C ALA A 492 16.84 -0.03 32.51
N ALA A 493 17.07 1.15 31.92
CA ALA A 493 18.30 1.92 32.04
C ALA A 493 18.39 2.68 33.39
N ASP A 494 17.27 3.19 33.89
CA ASP A 494 17.16 3.94 35.15
C ASP A 494 15.90 3.50 35.92
N PRO A 495 16.00 2.64 36.91
CA PRO A 495 14.88 2.19 37.73
C PRO A 495 14.15 3.32 38.48
N THR A 496 14.79 4.50 38.66
CA THR A 496 14.18 5.67 39.32
C THR A 496 13.37 6.54 38.38
N TYR A 497 13.34 6.21 37.07
CA TYR A 497 12.67 6.99 36.03
C TYR A 497 11.16 7.23 36.32
N LEU A 498 10.50 6.27 36.97
CA LEU A 498 9.12 6.39 37.40
C LEU A 498 8.93 6.67 38.89
N ASP A 499 9.93 7.25 39.56
CA ASP A 499 9.77 7.70 40.95
C ASP A 499 8.60 8.70 41.02
N GLY A 500 7.70 8.49 41.97
CA GLY A 500 6.46 9.26 42.09
C GLY A 500 5.29 8.69 41.32
N PHE A 501 5.44 7.51 40.68
CA PHE A 501 4.35 6.73 40.10
C PHE A 501 4.19 5.37 40.79
N GLU A 502 2.96 4.91 40.90
CA GLU A 502 2.63 3.55 41.35
C GLU A 502 2.02 2.75 40.20
N ARG A 503 2.48 1.52 40.04
CA ARG A 503 1.87 0.57 39.11
C ARG A 503 0.49 0.15 39.61
N ARG A 504 -0.58 0.46 38.87
CA ARG A 504 -1.96 0.19 39.24
C ARG A 504 -2.49 -1.10 38.64
N CYS A 505 -2.31 -1.27 37.35
CA CYS A 505 -2.85 -2.39 36.59
C CYS A 505 -1.89 -2.82 35.50
N GLU A 506 -2.01 -4.07 35.08
CA GLU A 506 -1.29 -4.63 33.94
C GLU A 506 -2.14 -5.64 33.20
N GLY A 507 -1.92 -5.79 31.89
CA GLY A 507 -2.58 -6.78 31.06
C GLY A 507 -2.26 -6.62 29.59
N GLY A 508 -2.15 -7.73 28.87
CA GLY A 508 -1.89 -7.76 27.42
C GLY A 508 -0.60 -7.06 26.98
N GLY A 509 0.45 -7.11 27.85
CA GLY A 509 1.73 -6.47 27.61
C GLY A 509 1.81 -4.99 28.01
N VAL A 510 0.70 -4.39 28.45
CA VAL A 510 0.65 -2.97 28.87
C VAL A 510 0.58 -2.87 30.38
N ALA A 511 1.40 -1.99 30.97
CA ALA A 511 1.34 -1.59 32.36
C ALA A 511 0.84 -0.15 32.49
N LEU A 512 -0.05 0.09 33.44
CA LEU A 512 -0.59 1.40 33.78
C LEU A 512 0.01 1.90 35.10
N TYR A 513 0.56 3.09 35.06
CA TYR A 513 1.13 3.79 36.22
C TYR A 513 0.34 5.05 36.51
N GLU A 514 0.03 5.29 37.82
CA GLU A 514 -0.61 6.50 38.32
C GLU A 514 0.39 7.29 39.14
N ARG A 515 0.40 8.61 38.96
CA ARG A 515 1.23 9.51 39.78
C ARG A 515 0.70 9.54 41.22
N VAL A 516 1.60 9.23 42.18
CA VAL A 516 1.33 9.38 43.61
C VAL A 516 1.34 10.87 43.95
N ARG A 517 0.30 11.35 44.65
CA ARG A 517 0.17 12.75 45.08
C ARG A 517 1.07 13.08 46.27
#